data_aa421a9e94d76e6e82a2b94979ece6eb
#
_entry.id   aa421a9e94d76e6e82a2b94979ece6eb
#
_cell.length_a   1.000
_cell.length_b   1.000
_cell.length_c   1.000
_cell.angle_alpha   90.00
_cell.angle_beta   90.00
_cell.angle_gamma   90.00
#
_symmetry.space_group_name_H-M   'P 1'
#
loop_
_entity.id
_entity.type
_entity.pdbx_description
1 polymer ?
#
loop_
_entity_poly.entity_id
_entity_poly.type
_entity_poly.pdbx_seq_one_letter_code
_entity_poly.pdbx_strand_id
1 'polypeptide(L)'
;MIEKSQRQRVGTLIRTLLEIDVKKEAELIGVKSNTIYQYELGKFTSSRIEKWYDYYYQKLNIKKILVNVGCFKTFTRWEQYLDKEDK
;
A
#
# COMPACT_ATOMS: atom_id res chain seq x y z
N MET A 1 -10.13 -9.53 -2.64
CA MET A 1 -9.24 -9.15 -1.53
C MET A 1 -7.80 -9.02 -2.01
N ILE A 2 -7.09 -8.03 -1.52
CA ILE A 2 -5.69 -7.85 -1.86
C ILE A 2 -4.83 -8.85 -1.10
N GLU A 3 -3.94 -9.50 -1.79
CA GLU A 3 -3.06 -10.45 -1.16
C GLU A 3 -2.05 -9.77 -0.25
N LYS A 4 -1.66 -10.49 0.80
CA LYS A 4 -0.68 -10.05 1.78
C LYS A 4 0.60 -9.51 1.12
N SER A 5 1.14 -10.24 0.15
CA SER A 5 2.38 -9.84 -0.51
C SER A 5 2.27 -8.51 -1.25
N GLN A 6 1.10 -8.22 -1.80
CA GLN A 6 0.86 -6.96 -2.51
C GLN A 6 0.85 -5.78 -1.56
N ARG A 7 0.13 -5.90 -0.45
CA ARG A 7 0.07 -4.83 0.56
C ARG A 7 1.45 -4.49 1.09
N GLN A 8 2.24 -5.53 1.35
CA GLN A 8 3.58 -5.39 1.87
C GLN A 8 4.49 -4.66 0.87
N ARG A 9 4.41 -5.03 -0.40
CA ARG A 9 5.22 -4.40 -1.44
C ARG A 9 4.86 -2.93 -1.64
N VAL A 10 3.56 -2.64 -1.69
CA VAL A 10 3.10 -1.26 -1.86
C VAL A 10 3.54 -0.40 -0.68
N GLY A 11 3.34 -0.90 0.53
CA GLY A 11 3.74 -0.16 1.73
C GLY A 11 5.24 0.10 1.77
N THR A 12 6.03 -0.92 1.48
CA THR A 12 7.48 -0.80 1.47
C THR A 12 7.96 0.21 0.42
N LEU A 13 7.39 0.16 -0.79
CA LEU A 13 7.74 1.10 -1.84
C LEU A 13 7.39 2.53 -1.48
N ILE A 14 6.20 2.74 -0.93
CA ILE A 14 5.79 4.08 -0.52
C ILE A 14 6.75 4.62 0.52
N ARG A 15 7.08 3.83 1.53
CA ARG A 15 8.02 4.27 2.57
C ARG A 15 9.40 4.56 2.01
N THR A 16 9.87 3.73 1.09
CA THR A 16 11.18 3.93 0.45
C THR A 16 11.21 5.23 -0.35
N LEU A 17 10.18 5.46 -1.15
CA LEU A 17 10.11 6.65 -1.99
C LEU A 17 9.94 7.93 -1.19
N LEU A 18 9.24 7.85 -0.06
CA LEU A 18 9.07 9.01 0.83
C LEU A 18 10.22 9.15 1.83
N GLU A 19 11.13 8.17 1.86
CA GLU A 19 12.27 8.14 2.79
C GLU A 19 11.81 8.18 4.25
N ILE A 20 10.78 7.39 4.56
CA ILE A 20 10.25 7.29 5.93
C ILE A 20 10.26 5.82 6.37
N ASP A 21 10.22 5.60 7.67
CA ASP A 21 10.08 4.26 8.23
C ASP A 21 8.61 4.01 8.61
N VAL A 22 8.31 2.81 9.09
CA VAL A 22 6.94 2.44 9.45
C VAL A 22 6.44 3.27 10.62
N LYS A 23 7.33 3.68 11.51
CA LYS A 23 6.97 4.50 12.66
C LYS A 23 6.48 5.88 12.22
N LYS A 24 7.18 6.49 11.28
CA LYS A 24 6.79 7.78 10.73
C LYS A 24 5.49 7.66 9.95
N GLU A 25 5.35 6.60 9.17
CA GLU A 25 4.11 6.33 8.44
C GLU A 25 2.93 6.23 9.40
N ALA A 26 3.11 5.50 10.50
CA ALA A 26 2.07 5.35 11.51
C ALA A 26 1.65 6.69 12.09
N GLU A 27 2.60 7.56 12.36
CA GLU A 27 2.32 8.92 12.84
C GLU A 27 1.49 9.70 11.82
N LEU A 28 1.87 9.62 10.55
CA LEU A 28 1.18 10.36 9.48
C LEU A 28 -0.24 9.88 9.29
N ILE A 29 -0.48 8.57 9.41
CA ILE A 29 -1.81 8.00 9.26
C ILE A 29 -2.63 8.19 10.54
N GLY A 30 -1.98 8.24 11.68
CA GLY A 30 -2.65 8.34 12.97
C GLY A 30 -3.00 6.98 13.57
N VAL A 31 -2.14 5.98 13.37
CA VAL A 31 -2.32 4.64 13.92
C VAL A 31 -1.01 4.17 14.56
N LYS A 32 -1.03 3.00 15.17
CA LYS A 32 0.18 2.41 15.73
C LYS A 32 0.95 1.65 14.65
N SER A 33 2.27 1.56 14.80
CA SER A 33 3.12 0.82 13.86
C SER A 33 2.66 -0.63 13.70
N ASN A 34 2.28 -1.28 14.78
CA ASN A 34 1.79 -2.65 14.72
C ASN A 34 0.54 -2.79 13.86
N THR A 35 -0.31 -1.76 13.85
CA THR A 35 -1.51 -1.76 13.02
C THR A 35 -1.15 -1.79 11.55
N ILE A 36 -0.10 -1.08 11.16
CA ILE A 36 0.38 -1.10 9.78
C ILE A 36 0.90 -2.49 9.41
N TYR A 37 1.69 -3.10 10.28
CA TYR A 37 2.19 -4.45 10.04
C TYR A 37 1.05 -5.45 9.90
N GLN A 38 0.03 -5.37 10.75
CA GLN A 38 -1.11 -6.27 10.68
C GLN A 38 -1.90 -6.06 9.38
N TYR A 39 -2.03 -4.82 8.95
CA TYR A 39 -2.68 -4.51 7.68
C TYR A 39 -1.89 -5.11 6.51
N GLU A 40 -0.57 -4.92 6.49
CA GLU A 40 0.28 -5.43 5.40
C GLU A 40 0.33 -6.95 5.38
N LEU A 41 0.16 -7.59 6.53
CA LEU A 41 0.08 -9.04 6.62
C LEU A 41 -1.30 -9.59 6.25
N GLY A 42 -2.26 -8.72 5.95
CA GLY A 42 -3.60 -9.13 5.58
C GLY A 42 -4.46 -9.57 6.75
N LYS A 43 -4.02 -9.30 7.98
CA LYS A 43 -4.74 -9.70 9.19
C LYS A 43 -5.70 -8.64 9.70
N PHE A 44 -5.68 -7.46 9.12
CA PHE A 44 -6.46 -6.33 9.58
C PHE A 44 -6.79 -5.44 8.39
N THR A 45 -7.99 -4.90 8.35
CA THR A 45 -8.38 -3.96 7.31
C THR A 45 -8.67 -2.60 7.95
N SER A 46 -8.29 -1.53 7.25
CA SER A 46 -8.48 -0.18 7.74
C SER A 46 -8.69 0.74 6.54
N SER A 47 -9.83 1.38 6.48
CA SER A 47 -10.09 2.33 5.40
C SER A 47 -9.13 3.51 5.46
N ARG A 48 -8.69 3.89 6.65
CA ARG A 48 -7.74 4.98 6.82
C ARG A 48 -6.39 4.63 6.18
N ILE A 49 -5.89 3.43 6.44
CA ILE A 49 -4.63 2.96 5.85
C ILE A 49 -4.79 2.79 4.35
N GLU A 50 -5.89 2.21 3.91
CA GLU A 50 -6.13 1.98 2.49
C GLU A 50 -6.21 3.28 1.69
N LYS A 51 -6.85 4.31 2.24
CA LYS A 51 -6.93 5.61 1.58
C LYS A 51 -5.55 6.26 1.47
N TRP A 52 -4.74 6.11 2.50
CA TRP A 52 -3.38 6.64 2.49
C TRP A 52 -2.53 5.93 1.43
N TYR A 53 -2.64 4.59 1.35
CA TYR A 53 -1.92 3.80 0.36
C TYR A 53 -2.42 4.13 -1.05
N ASP A 54 -3.71 4.26 -1.24
CA ASP A 54 -4.28 4.61 -2.54
C ASP A 54 -3.78 5.97 -3.02
N TYR A 55 -3.77 6.95 -2.13
CA TYR A 55 -3.30 8.29 -2.46
C TYR A 55 -1.85 8.26 -2.97
N TYR A 56 -0.95 7.60 -2.25
CA TYR A 56 0.44 7.53 -2.65
C TYR A 56 0.71 6.56 -3.78
N TYR A 57 -0.09 5.51 -3.88
CA TYR A 57 -0.03 4.60 -5.02
C TYR A 57 -0.17 5.37 -6.33
N GLN A 58 -1.12 6.28 -6.39
CA GLN A 58 -1.34 7.07 -7.59
C GLN A 58 -0.33 8.20 -7.72
N LYS A 59 -0.08 8.93 -6.65
CA LYS A 59 0.83 10.07 -6.68
C LYS A 59 2.25 9.70 -7.05
N LEU A 60 2.73 8.56 -6.61
CA LEU A 60 4.11 8.11 -6.85
C LEU A 60 4.25 7.19 -8.06
N ASN A 61 3.17 6.97 -8.79
CA ASN A 61 3.16 6.06 -9.94
C ASN A 61 3.71 4.67 -9.60
N ILE A 62 3.23 4.12 -8.50
CA ILE A 62 3.71 2.82 -8.00
C ILE A 62 3.50 1.71 -9.04
N LYS A 63 2.39 1.76 -9.77
CA LYS A 63 2.11 0.82 -10.83
C LYS A 63 3.26 0.73 -11.84
N LYS A 64 3.71 1.90 -12.31
CA LYS A 64 4.79 1.96 -13.31
C LYS A 64 6.07 1.37 -12.76
N ILE A 65 6.40 1.68 -11.52
CA ILE A 65 7.60 1.15 -10.88
C ILE A 65 7.54 -0.37 -10.79
N LEU A 66 6.41 -0.91 -10.39
CA LEU A 66 6.28 -2.35 -10.19
C LEU A 66 6.19 -3.14 -11.49
N VAL A 67 5.62 -2.56 -12.51
CA VAL A 67 5.66 -3.14 -13.85
C VAL A 67 7.11 -3.28 -14.30
N ASN A 68 7.91 -2.25 -14.09
CA ASN A 68 9.32 -2.25 -14.50
C ASN A 68 10.15 -3.30 -13.75
N VAL A 69 9.77 -3.69 -12.55
CA VAL A 69 10.49 -4.74 -11.81
C VAL A 69 9.82 -6.11 -11.91
N GLY A 70 8.89 -6.26 -12.83
CA GLY A 70 8.29 -7.58 -13.10
C GLY A 70 7.23 -8.03 -12.12
N CYS A 71 6.61 -7.11 -11.41
CA CYS A 71 5.58 -7.42 -10.42
C CYS A 71 4.17 -7.21 -10.94
N PHE A 72 4.01 -7.19 -12.26
CA PHE A 72 2.75 -6.82 -12.89
C PHE A 72 1.56 -7.69 -12.46
N LYS A 73 1.73 -8.99 -12.44
CA LYS A 73 0.64 -9.89 -12.06
C LYS A 73 0.08 -9.63 -10.68
N THR A 74 0.97 -9.39 -9.72
CA THR A 74 0.60 -9.11 -8.35
C THR A 74 -0.13 -7.78 -8.25
N PHE A 75 0.27 -6.86 -9.09
CA PHE A 75 -0.23 -5.49 -9.07
C PHE A 75 -1.59 -5.30 -9.68
N THR A 76 -1.91 -6.08 -10.71
CA THR A 76 -3.20 -6.02 -11.37
C THR A 76 -4.34 -6.21 -10.37
N ARG A 77 -4.12 -7.09 -9.38
CA ARG A 77 -5.12 -7.33 -8.35
C ARG A 77 -5.38 -6.13 -7.47
N TRP A 78 -4.32 -5.44 -7.08
CA TRP A 78 -4.45 -4.22 -6.30
C TRP A 78 -5.20 -3.16 -7.08
N GLU A 79 -4.86 -2.98 -8.34
CA GLU A 79 -5.53 -2.01 -9.20
C GLU A 79 -7.03 -2.28 -9.32
N GLN A 80 -7.40 -3.54 -9.49
CA GLN A 80 -8.80 -3.91 -9.57
C GLN A 80 -9.55 -3.56 -8.28
N TYR A 81 -8.90 -3.73 -7.15
CA TYR A 81 -9.48 -3.38 -5.86
C TYR A 81 -9.68 -1.87 -5.75
N LEU A 82 -8.69 -1.09 -6.12
CA LEU A 82 -8.77 0.36 -6.07
C LEU A 82 -9.81 0.91 -7.04
N ASP A 83 -9.90 0.35 -8.23
CA ASP A 83 -10.90 0.78 -9.21
C ASP A 83 -12.32 0.61 -8.68
N LYS A 84 -12.57 -0.42 -7.90
CA LYS A 84 -13.87 -0.63 -7.28
C LYS A 84 -14.18 0.43 -6.23
N GLU A 85 -13.16 0.90 -5.53
CA GLU A 85 -13.32 1.95 -4.52
C GLU A 85 -13.62 3.30 -5.16
N ASP A 86 -13.05 3.54 -6.34
CA ASP A 86 -13.20 4.83 -7.03
C ASP A 86 -14.57 5.00 -7.68
N LYS A 87 -15.30 3.94 -7.82
CA LYS A 87 -16.64 3.99 -8.42
C LYS A 87 -17.70 3.99 -7.36
#